data_f0422b72baf0a7993f86d98678ed75ec
#
_entry.id   f0422b72baf0a7993f86d98678ed75ec
#
_cell.length_a   1.000
_cell.length_b   1.000
_cell.length_c   1.000
_cell.angle_alpha   90.00
_cell.angle_beta   90.00
_cell.angle_gamma   90.00
#
_symmetry.space_group_name_H-M   'P 1'
#
loop_
_entity.id
_entity.type
_entity.pdbx_description
1 polymer ?
#
loop_
_entity_poly.entity_id
_entity_poly.type
_entity_poly.pdbx_seq_one_letter_code
_entity_poly.pdbx_strand_id
1 'polypeptide(L)'
;RMWGSECRRVFLTGANPFVLKYDLLMAISALVKRYFPSCESIGSFARITDIGLKSDEELQRLKSAGFDGLTIGMETADEEALQFMNKGYGKKDILVQCGRLEQAGISYKFFYLVGISGKGRGAEGAKVTAEVCNQLHPKLVGANMLTIYPDSELYQEIRKGNWQPEGEKEKYMEMKTLVENLTIETEFAAMGASNAIPLYGLLPKD
;
A
#
# COMPACT_ATOMS: atom_id res chain seq x y z
N ARG A 1 -6.02 -25.19 -20.57
CA ARG A 1 -5.02 -25.91 -19.74
C ARG A 1 -3.57 -25.42 -19.90
N MET A 2 -3.28 -24.23 -20.40
CA MET A 2 -1.88 -23.80 -20.57
C MET A 2 -1.23 -23.08 -19.36
N TRP A 3 -1.98 -22.76 -18.30
CA TRP A 3 -1.48 -21.97 -17.18
C TRP A 3 -1.74 -22.55 -15.78
N GLY A 4 -2.40 -23.71 -15.66
CA GLY A 4 -3.03 -24.11 -14.41
C GLY A 4 -2.20 -24.91 -13.41
N SER A 5 -1.31 -25.79 -13.86
CA SER A 5 -0.70 -26.77 -12.95
C SER A 5 0.53 -26.28 -12.18
N GLU A 6 1.16 -25.19 -12.61
CA GLU A 6 2.38 -24.63 -12.00
C GLU A 6 2.20 -23.23 -11.41
N CYS A 7 0.96 -22.73 -11.34
CA CYS A 7 0.67 -21.42 -10.79
C CYS A 7 0.85 -21.43 -9.25
N ARG A 8 1.96 -20.87 -8.78
CA ARG A 8 2.26 -20.80 -7.34
C ARG A 8 1.68 -19.58 -6.65
N ARG A 9 1.36 -18.52 -7.40
CA ARG A 9 0.83 -17.27 -6.87
C ARG A 9 -0.35 -16.80 -7.67
N VAL A 10 -1.43 -16.45 -7.00
CA VAL A 10 -2.61 -15.80 -7.56
C VAL A 10 -2.72 -14.41 -6.96
N PHE A 11 -3.04 -13.43 -7.78
CA PHE A 11 -3.28 -12.08 -7.30
C PHE A 11 -4.69 -11.62 -7.70
N LEU A 12 -5.49 -11.26 -6.70
CA LEU A 12 -6.83 -10.75 -6.91
C LEU A 12 -6.73 -9.26 -7.29
N THR A 13 -7.14 -8.97 -8.51
CA THR A 13 -7.19 -7.62 -9.06
C THR A 13 -8.60 -7.05 -9.03
N GLY A 14 -8.77 -5.87 -9.55
CA GLY A 14 -9.95 -5.04 -9.40
C GLY A 14 -9.63 -3.92 -8.39
N ALA A 15 -10.58 -3.10 -8.02
CA ALA A 15 -10.27 -1.94 -7.19
C ALA A 15 -9.72 -2.35 -5.82
N ASN A 16 -10.42 -3.23 -5.09
CA ASN A 16 -10.12 -3.52 -3.70
C ASN A 16 -10.77 -4.83 -3.23
N PRO A 17 -10.27 -5.99 -3.70
CA PRO A 17 -10.92 -7.27 -3.38
C PRO A 17 -10.92 -7.62 -1.89
N PHE A 18 -9.96 -7.13 -1.10
CA PHE A 18 -9.91 -7.45 0.33
C PHE A 18 -11.04 -6.82 1.16
N VAL A 19 -11.83 -5.90 0.57
CA VAL A 19 -13.06 -5.36 1.21
C VAL A 19 -14.16 -6.42 1.37
N LEU A 20 -14.12 -7.50 0.60
CA LEU A 20 -15.09 -8.57 0.65
C LEU A 20 -15.20 -9.17 2.05
N LYS A 21 -16.40 -9.64 2.41
CA LYS A 21 -16.64 -10.35 3.66
C LYS A 21 -15.77 -11.61 3.74
N TYR A 22 -15.42 -12.00 4.94
CA TYR A 22 -14.59 -13.17 5.24
C TYR A 22 -15.04 -14.43 4.48
N ASP A 23 -16.34 -14.77 4.52
CA ASP A 23 -16.87 -15.98 3.87
C ASP A 23 -16.63 -15.98 2.34
N LEU A 24 -16.74 -14.80 1.69
CA LEU A 24 -16.47 -14.68 0.26
C LEU A 24 -14.97 -14.85 -0.05
N LEU A 25 -14.10 -14.32 0.77
CA LEU A 25 -12.64 -14.53 0.62
C LEU A 25 -12.28 -16.00 0.80
N MET A 26 -12.90 -16.69 1.78
CA MET A 26 -12.72 -18.13 1.97
C MET A 26 -13.23 -18.95 0.78
N ALA A 27 -14.38 -18.58 0.20
CA ALA A 27 -14.90 -19.22 -1.01
C ALA A 27 -13.96 -19.00 -2.22
N ILE A 28 -13.40 -17.79 -2.37
CA ILE A 28 -12.38 -17.50 -3.41
C ILE A 28 -11.15 -18.37 -3.19
N SER A 29 -10.65 -18.48 -1.96
CA SER A 29 -9.51 -19.37 -1.66
C SER A 29 -9.79 -20.82 -2.05
N ALA A 30 -10.98 -21.33 -1.73
CA ALA A 30 -11.37 -22.68 -2.11
C ALA A 30 -11.39 -22.89 -3.62
N LEU A 31 -11.89 -21.91 -4.38
CA LEU A 31 -11.86 -21.92 -5.84
C LEU A 31 -10.42 -21.88 -6.37
N VAL A 32 -9.57 -21.00 -5.83
CA VAL A 32 -8.17 -20.92 -6.24
C VAL A 32 -7.48 -22.26 -6.02
N LYS A 33 -7.61 -22.88 -4.85
CA LYS A 33 -7.01 -24.19 -4.55
C LYS A 33 -7.54 -25.31 -5.44
N ARG A 34 -8.82 -25.23 -5.82
CA ARG A 34 -9.43 -26.21 -6.75
C ARG A 34 -8.86 -26.12 -8.16
N TYR A 35 -8.69 -24.92 -8.68
CA TYR A 35 -8.24 -24.70 -10.05
C TYR A 35 -6.72 -24.55 -10.21
N PHE A 36 -6.04 -24.16 -9.15
CA PHE A 36 -4.60 -23.98 -9.07
C PHE A 36 -4.03 -24.72 -7.85
N PRO A 37 -3.99 -26.06 -7.88
CA PRO A 37 -3.62 -26.87 -6.70
C PRO A 37 -2.21 -26.60 -6.18
N SER A 38 -1.31 -26.09 -7.03
CA SER A 38 0.05 -25.68 -6.65
C SER A 38 0.15 -24.25 -6.11
N CYS A 39 -0.99 -23.55 -5.92
CA CYS A 39 -1.00 -22.18 -5.44
C CYS A 39 -0.60 -22.11 -3.94
N GLU A 40 0.49 -21.42 -3.67
CA GLU A 40 1.07 -21.23 -2.35
C GLU A 40 0.58 -19.93 -1.69
N SER A 41 0.26 -18.90 -2.49
CA SER A 41 -0.19 -17.61 -1.96
C SER A 41 -1.23 -16.92 -2.84
N ILE A 42 -2.17 -16.25 -2.17
CA ILE A 42 -3.22 -15.42 -2.78
C ILE A 42 -3.00 -13.98 -2.30
N GLY A 43 -2.41 -13.16 -3.16
CA GLY A 43 -2.26 -11.72 -2.94
C GLY A 43 -3.53 -10.96 -3.30
N SER A 44 -3.67 -9.74 -2.78
CA SER A 44 -4.81 -8.87 -3.08
C SER A 44 -4.45 -7.41 -2.84
N PHE A 45 -5.13 -6.51 -3.54
CA PHE A 45 -5.19 -5.12 -3.11
C PHE A 45 -6.06 -4.99 -1.86
N ALA A 46 -5.64 -4.13 -0.94
CA ALA A 46 -6.35 -3.81 0.31
C ALA A 46 -6.20 -2.32 0.65
N ARG A 47 -7.16 -1.81 1.43
CA ARG A 47 -7.05 -0.52 2.12
C ARG A 47 -6.85 -0.79 3.61
N ILE A 48 -6.32 0.18 4.34
CA ILE A 48 -6.18 0.09 5.81
C ILE A 48 -7.53 -0.22 6.47
N THR A 49 -8.60 0.44 6.01
CA THR A 49 -9.97 0.23 6.52
C THR A 49 -10.51 -1.19 6.30
N ASP A 50 -10.08 -1.89 5.24
CA ASP A 50 -10.59 -3.23 4.94
C ASP A 50 -10.07 -4.29 5.89
N ILE A 51 -8.86 -4.08 6.42
CA ILE A 51 -8.25 -4.96 7.42
C ILE A 51 -9.09 -4.89 8.70
N GLY A 52 -9.53 -3.68 9.08
CA GLY A 52 -10.41 -3.46 10.22
C GLY A 52 -11.80 -4.13 10.15
N LEU A 53 -12.23 -4.55 8.95
CA LEU A 53 -13.47 -5.30 8.75
C LEU A 53 -13.37 -6.79 9.10
N LYS A 54 -12.20 -7.29 9.49
CA LYS A 54 -11.94 -8.68 9.86
C LYS A 54 -11.53 -8.78 11.31
N SER A 55 -11.98 -9.83 11.99
CA SER A 55 -11.45 -10.16 13.31
C SER A 55 -10.04 -10.74 13.22
N ASP A 56 -9.33 -10.82 14.35
CA ASP A 56 -7.98 -11.39 14.37
C ASP A 56 -8.00 -12.88 14.01
N GLU A 57 -9.03 -13.60 14.46
CA GLU A 57 -9.25 -15.00 14.10
C GLU A 57 -9.54 -15.17 12.60
N GLU A 58 -10.30 -14.25 11.99
CA GLU A 58 -10.56 -14.25 10.55
C GLU A 58 -9.28 -14.01 9.76
N LEU A 59 -8.42 -13.08 10.18
CA LEU A 59 -7.12 -12.85 9.55
C LEU A 59 -6.21 -14.10 9.64
N GLN A 60 -6.13 -14.76 10.79
CA GLN A 60 -5.37 -15.99 10.95
C GLN A 60 -5.89 -17.13 10.06
N ARG A 61 -7.22 -17.26 9.95
CA ARG A 61 -7.85 -18.23 9.05
C ARG A 61 -7.63 -17.91 7.58
N LEU A 62 -7.68 -16.63 7.19
CA LEU A 62 -7.34 -16.19 5.84
C LEU A 62 -5.89 -16.51 5.50
N LYS A 63 -4.93 -16.29 6.43
CA LYS A 63 -3.54 -16.73 6.26
C LYS A 63 -3.46 -18.24 6.04
N SER A 64 -4.11 -19.02 6.85
CA SER A 64 -4.16 -20.50 6.73
C SER A 64 -4.82 -20.95 5.41
N ALA A 65 -5.75 -20.16 4.89
CA ALA A 65 -6.39 -20.39 3.59
C ALA A 65 -5.49 -20.01 2.41
N GLY A 66 -4.34 -19.35 2.65
CA GLY A 66 -3.35 -19.00 1.64
C GLY A 66 -3.31 -17.50 1.31
N PHE A 67 -4.10 -16.65 1.95
CA PHE A 67 -3.97 -15.21 1.75
C PHE A 67 -2.65 -14.71 2.32
N ASP A 68 -1.82 -14.13 1.43
CA ASP A 68 -0.51 -13.59 1.76
C ASP A 68 -0.04 -12.61 0.67
N GLY A 69 0.77 -11.62 1.04
CA GLY A 69 1.27 -10.65 0.08
C GLY A 69 0.22 -9.60 -0.30
N LEU A 70 -0.44 -8.97 0.69
CA LEU A 70 -1.36 -7.86 0.43
C LEU A 70 -0.60 -6.65 -0.09
N THR A 71 -1.19 -5.95 -1.05
CA THR A 71 -0.73 -4.65 -1.53
C THR A 71 -1.65 -3.58 -0.98
N ILE A 72 -1.14 -2.77 -0.06
CA ILE A 72 -1.91 -1.80 0.71
C ILE A 72 -1.63 -0.39 0.21
N GLY A 73 -2.68 0.31 -0.23
CA GLY A 73 -2.62 1.73 -0.47
C GLY A 73 -2.56 2.48 0.87
N MET A 74 -1.35 2.63 1.42
CA MET A 74 -1.12 3.46 2.60
C MET A 74 -1.14 4.94 2.24
N GLU A 75 -0.69 5.28 1.06
CA GLU A 75 -0.58 6.60 0.44
C GLU A 75 0.42 7.53 1.16
N THR A 76 0.26 7.74 2.43
CA THR A 76 1.12 8.52 3.33
C THR A 76 0.74 8.21 4.79
N ALA A 77 1.54 8.67 5.74
CA ALA A 77 1.18 8.76 7.15
C ALA A 77 1.04 10.22 7.65
N ASP A 78 1.07 11.19 6.73
CA ASP A 78 0.75 12.60 7.04
C ASP A 78 -0.74 12.74 7.34
N GLU A 79 -1.09 12.98 8.60
CA GLU A 79 -2.48 13.08 9.07
C GLU A 79 -3.27 14.18 8.34
N GLU A 80 -2.65 15.34 8.06
CA GLU A 80 -3.34 16.42 7.36
C GLU A 80 -3.62 16.03 5.90
N ALA A 81 -2.67 15.38 5.24
CA ALA A 81 -2.87 14.88 3.88
C ALA A 81 -3.94 13.78 3.84
N LEU A 82 -3.92 12.82 4.77
CA LEU A 82 -4.92 11.78 4.87
C LEU A 82 -6.33 12.35 5.10
N GLN A 83 -6.44 13.35 5.97
CA GLN A 83 -7.70 14.04 6.26
C GLN A 83 -8.18 14.83 5.04
N PHE A 84 -7.31 15.63 4.41
CA PHE A 84 -7.65 16.42 3.23
C PHE A 84 -8.11 15.53 2.05
N MET A 85 -7.44 14.42 1.85
CA MET A 85 -7.78 13.43 0.80
C MET A 85 -8.93 12.49 1.19
N ASN A 86 -9.57 12.71 2.32
CA ASN A 86 -10.71 11.94 2.81
C ASN A 86 -10.46 10.41 2.80
N LYS A 87 -9.29 9.98 3.29
CA LYS A 87 -8.88 8.56 3.24
C LYS A 87 -9.64 7.68 4.24
N GLY A 88 -10.24 8.26 5.29
CA GLY A 88 -11.03 7.54 6.29
C GLY A 88 -10.21 6.74 7.31
N TYR A 89 -8.90 6.97 7.38
CA TYR A 89 -7.97 6.39 8.37
C TYR A 89 -6.84 7.36 8.64
N GLY A 90 -6.15 7.19 9.76
CA GLY A 90 -5.00 7.96 10.17
C GLY A 90 -3.77 7.10 10.46
N LYS A 91 -2.68 7.73 10.89
CA LYS A 91 -1.40 7.09 11.26
C LYS A 91 -1.59 5.96 12.28
N LYS A 92 -2.43 6.17 13.29
CA LYS A 92 -2.73 5.15 14.31
C LYS A 92 -3.39 3.92 13.71
N ASP A 93 -4.31 4.11 12.76
CA ASP A 93 -4.99 2.99 12.11
C ASP A 93 -4.02 2.17 11.27
N ILE A 94 -3.07 2.83 10.57
CA ILE A 94 -2.01 2.14 9.83
C ILE A 94 -1.24 1.20 10.76
N LEU A 95 -0.74 1.72 11.89
CA LEU A 95 0.02 0.94 12.86
C LEU A 95 -0.79 -0.24 13.42
N VAL A 96 -2.02 0.03 13.84
CA VAL A 96 -2.88 -1.00 14.44
C VAL A 96 -3.21 -2.08 13.42
N GLN A 97 -3.70 -1.71 12.23
CA GLN A 97 -4.18 -2.70 11.26
C GLN A 97 -3.03 -3.51 10.65
N CYS A 98 -1.89 -2.89 10.34
CA CYS A 98 -0.73 -3.63 9.83
C CYS A 98 -0.09 -4.51 10.91
N GLY A 99 -0.04 -4.06 12.17
CA GLY A 99 0.38 -4.91 13.29
C GLY A 99 -0.49 -6.17 13.45
N ARG A 100 -1.81 -6.07 13.21
CA ARG A 100 -2.71 -7.23 13.18
C ARG A 100 -2.40 -8.20 12.04
N LEU A 101 -2.03 -7.68 10.85
CA LEU A 101 -1.56 -8.53 9.75
C LEU A 101 -0.29 -9.27 10.11
N GLU A 102 0.67 -8.60 10.76
CA GLU A 102 1.92 -9.22 11.21
C GLU A 102 1.67 -10.32 12.25
N GLN A 103 0.78 -10.08 13.21
CA GLN A 103 0.36 -11.09 14.19
C GLN A 103 -0.32 -12.30 13.53
N ALA A 104 -1.08 -12.09 12.47
CA ALA A 104 -1.68 -13.16 11.68
C ALA A 104 -0.68 -13.84 10.73
N GLY A 105 0.54 -13.32 10.58
CA GLY A 105 1.57 -13.81 9.66
C GLY A 105 1.31 -13.47 8.19
N ILE A 106 0.41 -12.52 7.89
CA ILE A 106 0.12 -12.07 6.52
C ILE A 106 1.15 -11.01 6.14
N SER A 107 1.97 -11.31 5.14
CA SER A 107 2.91 -10.33 4.59
C SER A 107 2.20 -9.28 3.75
N TYR A 108 2.77 -8.08 3.67
CA TYR A 108 2.20 -6.98 2.90
C TYR A 108 3.27 -6.06 2.32
N LYS A 109 2.83 -5.22 1.38
CA LYS A 109 3.59 -4.16 0.73
C LYS A 109 2.80 -2.86 0.86
N PHE A 110 3.51 -1.75 0.98
CA PHE A 110 2.89 -0.42 0.95
C PHE A 110 3.03 0.23 -0.42
N PHE A 111 1.99 0.95 -0.83
CA PHE A 111 2.10 2.00 -1.81
C PHE A 111 2.09 3.35 -1.11
N TYR A 112 3.14 4.13 -1.38
CA TYR A 112 3.30 5.53 -1.02
C TYR A 112 3.02 6.41 -2.23
N LEU A 113 2.27 7.49 -2.03
CA LEU A 113 1.89 8.40 -3.10
C LEU A 113 2.64 9.73 -2.96
N VAL A 114 3.73 9.85 -3.71
CA VAL A 114 4.63 11.02 -3.70
C VAL A 114 3.87 12.26 -4.16
N GLY A 115 3.98 13.34 -3.41
CA GLY A 115 3.31 14.61 -3.69
C GLY A 115 1.92 14.74 -3.09
N ILE A 116 1.42 13.74 -2.33
CA ILE A 116 0.08 13.78 -1.74
C ILE A 116 -0.07 14.82 -0.64
N SER A 117 1.02 15.17 0.05
CA SER A 117 1.04 16.22 1.08
C SER A 117 0.94 17.64 0.52
N GLY A 118 1.20 17.80 -0.78
CA GLY A 118 1.15 19.08 -1.46
C GLY A 118 2.40 19.92 -1.26
N LYS A 119 2.45 21.05 -1.99
CA LYS A 119 3.61 21.92 -2.10
C LYS A 119 4.20 22.32 -0.76
N GLY A 120 5.52 22.11 -0.61
CA GLY A 120 6.31 22.48 0.56
C GLY A 120 6.15 21.54 1.76
N ARG A 121 5.31 20.50 1.69
CA ARG A 121 5.03 19.57 2.80
C ARG A 121 5.55 18.15 2.59
N GLY A 122 5.93 17.78 1.38
CA GLY A 122 6.29 16.41 1.04
C GLY A 122 7.41 15.84 1.91
N ALA A 123 8.46 16.62 2.18
CA ALA A 123 9.57 16.15 3.02
C ALA A 123 9.11 15.78 4.44
N GLU A 124 8.20 16.54 5.04
CA GLU A 124 7.64 16.24 6.36
C GLU A 124 6.73 15.01 6.30
N GLY A 125 5.85 14.94 5.31
CA GLY A 125 5.01 13.76 5.06
C GLY A 125 5.82 12.48 4.86
N ALA A 126 6.95 12.58 4.15
CA ALA A 126 7.87 11.47 3.93
C ALA A 126 8.53 10.99 5.24
N LYS A 127 8.99 11.92 6.11
CA LYS A 127 9.56 11.57 7.43
C LYS A 127 8.55 10.84 8.31
N VAL A 128 7.35 11.41 8.47
CA VAL A 128 6.29 10.80 9.27
C VAL A 128 5.92 9.42 8.70
N THR A 129 5.92 9.27 7.38
CA THR A 129 5.65 7.98 6.73
C THR A 129 6.77 6.97 7.01
N ALA A 130 8.03 7.38 6.91
CA ALA A 130 9.17 6.53 7.28
C ALA A 130 9.13 6.09 8.75
N GLU A 131 8.78 7.00 9.67
CA GLU A 131 8.60 6.67 11.09
C GLU A 131 7.55 5.57 11.33
N VAL A 132 6.45 5.60 10.58
CA VAL A 132 5.42 4.55 10.63
C VAL A 132 5.95 3.25 10.03
N CYS A 133 6.57 3.31 8.86
CA CYS A 133 7.16 2.12 8.22
C CYS A 133 8.22 1.46 9.13
N ASN A 134 9.03 2.26 9.84
CA ASN A 134 10.08 1.75 10.72
C ASN A 134 9.56 1.03 11.98
N GLN A 135 8.28 1.15 12.29
CA GLN A 135 7.61 0.39 13.37
C GLN A 135 6.91 -0.87 12.85
N LEU A 136 6.93 -1.10 11.56
CA LEU A 136 6.26 -2.18 10.84
C LEU A 136 7.27 -2.93 9.96
N HIS A 137 6.85 -4.04 9.35
CA HIS A 137 7.74 -4.88 8.53
C HIS A 137 7.20 -5.11 7.11
N PRO A 138 6.89 -4.03 6.35
CA PRO A 138 6.47 -4.19 4.96
C PRO A 138 7.58 -4.83 4.13
N LYS A 139 7.24 -5.79 3.28
CA LYS A 139 8.21 -6.43 2.38
C LYS A 139 8.70 -5.51 1.28
N LEU A 140 7.91 -4.50 0.95
CA LEU A 140 8.24 -3.51 -0.05
C LEU A 140 7.52 -2.19 0.27
N VAL A 141 8.21 -1.08 0.05
CA VAL A 141 7.61 0.27 -0.03
C VAL A 141 7.69 0.72 -1.48
N GLY A 142 6.56 0.72 -2.16
CA GLY A 142 6.45 1.17 -3.56
C GLY A 142 6.05 2.64 -3.60
N ALA A 143 6.82 3.48 -4.28
CA ALA A 143 6.53 4.91 -4.42
C ALA A 143 6.07 5.23 -5.85
N ASN A 144 4.90 5.85 -5.97
CA ASN A 144 4.38 6.37 -7.24
C ASN A 144 4.08 7.85 -7.11
N MET A 145 4.36 8.64 -8.15
CA MET A 145 4.02 10.05 -8.15
C MET A 145 2.52 10.25 -8.35
N LEU A 146 1.95 11.15 -7.56
CA LEU A 146 0.54 11.55 -7.66
C LEU A 146 0.23 12.08 -9.06
N THR A 147 -0.74 11.45 -9.70
CA THR A 147 -1.33 11.91 -10.96
C THR A 147 -2.66 12.58 -10.66
N ILE A 148 -2.82 13.82 -11.12
CA ILE A 148 -4.03 14.62 -10.87
C ILE A 148 -4.87 14.62 -12.14
N TYR A 149 -6.07 14.07 -12.05
CA TYR A 149 -7.00 14.01 -13.17
C TYR A 149 -7.95 15.22 -13.15
N PRO A 150 -8.29 15.79 -14.34
CA PRO A 150 -9.13 16.99 -14.43
C PRO A 150 -10.55 16.86 -13.87
N ASP A 151 -11.05 15.63 -13.78
CA ASP A 151 -12.38 15.30 -13.24
C ASP A 151 -12.36 14.94 -11.74
N SER A 152 -11.18 14.98 -11.10
CA SER A 152 -11.05 14.67 -9.68
C SER A 152 -11.45 15.85 -8.77
N GLU A 153 -11.91 15.53 -7.55
CA GLU A 153 -12.15 16.53 -6.52
C GLU A 153 -10.88 17.33 -6.20
N LEU A 154 -9.72 16.68 -6.15
CA LEU A 154 -8.44 17.33 -5.93
C LEU A 154 -8.15 18.43 -6.98
N TYR A 155 -8.47 18.16 -8.25
CA TYR A 155 -8.32 19.16 -9.29
C TYR A 155 -9.20 20.40 -9.04
N GLN A 156 -10.42 20.20 -8.52
CA GLN A 156 -11.30 21.30 -8.15
C GLN A 156 -10.72 22.12 -6.98
N GLU A 157 -10.12 21.46 -5.98
CA GLU A 157 -9.46 22.14 -4.87
C GLU A 157 -8.22 22.94 -5.31
N ILE A 158 -7.48 22.46 -6.30
CA ILE A 158 -6.39 23.23 -6.95
C ILE A 158 -6.94 24.49 -7.61
N ARG A 159 -8.03 24.39 -8.37
CA ARG A 159 -8.65 25.55 -9.04
C ARG A 159 -9.20 26.58 -8.06
N LYS A 160 -9.64 26.16 -6.89
CA LYS A 160 -10.08 27.06 -5.81
C LYS A 160 -8.90 27.69 -5.04
N GLY A 161 -7.66 27.23 -5.25
CA GLY A 161 -6.48 27.66 -4.51
C GLY A 161 -6.32 27.05 -3.13
N ASN A 162 -7.13 26.03 -2.78
CA ASN A 162 -7.10 25.37 -1.48
C ASN A 162 -5.95 24.36 -1.34
N TRP A 163 -5.40 23.90 -2.47
CA TRP A 163 -4.29 22.95 -2.50
C TRP A 163 -3.40 23.22 -3.72
N GLN A 164 -2.10 22.99 -3.57
CA GLN A 164 -1.13 23.18 -4.65
C GLN A 164 -0.28 21.91 -4.80
N PRO A 165 -0.10 21.41 -6.03
CA PRO A 165 0.78 20.28 -6.29
C PRO A 165 2.25 20.65 -6.06
N GLU A 166 3.02 19.65 -5.65
CA GLU A 166 4.47 19.74 -5.68
C GLU A 166 5.00 19.81 -7.10
N GLY A 167 6.09 20.56 -7.29
CA GLY A 167 6.88 20.50 -8.49
C GLY A 167 7.65 19.18 -8.60
N GLU A 168 8.13 18.85 -9.78
CA GLU A 168 8.85 17.60 -10.03
C GLU A 168 10.08 17.46 -9.11
N LYS A 169 10.88 18.51 -8.96
CA LYS A 169 12.03 18.51 -8.07
C LYS A 169 11.65 18.27 -6.62
N GLU A 170 10.55 18.85 -6.14
CA GLU A 170 10.05 18.64 -4.76
C GLU A 170 9.69 17.18 -4.54
N LYS A 171 9.00 16.54 -5.49
CA LYS A 171 8.65 15.11 -5.44
C LYS A 171 9.88 14.20 -5.34
N TYR A 172 10.97 14.50 -6.06
CA TYR A 172 12.20 13.74 -5.92
C TYR A 172 12.88 13.98 -4.57
N MET A 173 12.81 15.20 -4.04
CA MET A 173 13.34 15.50 -2.69
C MET A 173 12.51 14.82 -1.60
N GLU A 174 11.20 14.75 -1.75
CA GLU A 174 10.30 13.98 -0.89
C GLU A 174 10.67 12.50 -0.91
N MET A 175 10.81 11.89 -2.10
CA MET A 175 11.19 10.48 -2.26
C MET A 175 12.58 10.19 -1.65
N LYS A 176 13.55 11.10 -1.87
CA LYS A 176 14.87 11.03 -1.23
C LYS A 176 14.73 11.03 0.29
N THR A 177 13.93 11.95 0.84
CA THR A 177 13.69 12.03 2.29
C THR A 177 13.06 10.74 2.83
N LEU A 178 12.10 10.15 2.09
CA LEU A 178 11.52 8.86 2.48
C LEU A 178 12.59 7.77 2.59
N VAL A 179 13.40 7.59 1.54
CA VAL A 179 14.45 6.56 1.48
C VAL A 179 15.51 6.76 2.58
N GLU A 180 15.98 8.00 2.78
CA GLU A 180 17.00 8.33 3.81
C GLU A 180 16.53 8.09 5.26
N ASN A 181 15.21 8.09 5.49
CA ASN A 181 14.63 7.87 6.81
C ASN A 181 14.07 6.45 7.02
N LEU A 182 14.05 5.60 6.00
CA LEU A 182 13.70 4.19 6.14
C LEU A 182 14.90 3.41 6.68
N THR A 183 14.77 2.89 7.90
CA THR A 183 15.85 2.17 8.62
C THR A 183 15.61 0.66 8.69
N ILE A 184 14.43 0.19 8.30
CA ILE A 184 14.06 -1.23 8.27
C ILE A 184 14.61 -1.95 7.03
N GLU A 185 14.78 -3.27 7.13
CA GLU A 185 15.04 -4.12 5.95
C GLU A 185 13.77 -4.24 5.11
N THR A 186 13.76 -3.59 3.96
CA THR A 186 12.64 -3.59 3.01
C THR A 186 13.12 -3.35 1.59
N GLU A 187 12.38 -3.85 0.60
CA GLU A 187 12.56 -3.42 -0.78
C GLU A 187 11.97 -2.02 -0.96
N PHE A 188 12.64 -1.16 -1.71
CA PHE A 188 12.09 0.11 -2.19
C PHE A 188 11.96 0.06 -3.70
N ALA A 189 10.81 0.47 -4.23
CA ALA A 189 10.57 0.46 -5.68
C ALA A 189 9.75 1.68 -6.13
N ALA A 190 10.31 2.49 -7.01
CA ALA A 190 9.64 3.58 -7.71
C ALA A 190 9.62 3.27 -9.22
N MET A 191 8.94 2.18 -9.60
CA MET A 191 8.96 1.61 -10.95
C MET A 191 7.68 1.90 -11.74
N GLY A 192 6.70 2.59 -11.16
CA GLY A 192 5.43 2.91 -11.81
C GLY A 192 5.60 3.92 -12.96
N ALA A 193 4.68 3.89 -13.91
CA ALA A 193 4.70 4.77 -15.09
C ALA A 193 4.61 6.28 -14.77
N SER A 194 4.17 6.63 -13.56
CA SER A 194 4.15 8.02 -13.09
C SER A 194 5.52 8.55 -12.68
N ASN A 195 6.54 7.68 -12.52
CA ASN A 195 7.89 8.06 -12.17
C ASN A 195 8.74 8.23 -13.43
N ALA A 196 9.28 9.42 -13.64
CA ALA A 196 10.16 9.68 -14.80
C ALA A 196 11.51 8.95 -14.67
N ILE A 197 11.99 8.73 -13.44
CA ILE A 197 13.21 7.98 -13.15
C ILE A 197 12.82 6.74 -12.34
N PRO A 198 13.02 5.52 -12.90
CA PRO A 198 12.78 4.30 -12.16
C PRO A 198 13.89 4.08 -11.13
N LEU A 199 13.51 3.73 -9.90
CA LEU A 199 14.43 3.43 -8.80
C LEU A 199 14.03 2.10 -8.16
N TYR A 200 15.04 1.31 -7.76
CA TYR A 200 14.87 0.09 -7.00
C TYR A 200 16.10 -0.13 -6.11
N GLY A 201 15.88 -0.60 -4.89
CA GLY A 201 16.97 -0.91 -3.97
C GLY A 201 16.51 -1.75 -2.79
N LEU A 202 17.46 -2.30 -2.05
CA LEU A 202 17.27 -3.02 -0.80
C LEU A 202 17.75 -2.13 0.35
N LEU A 203 16.82 -1.63 1.14
CA LEU A 203 17.13 -0.74 2.25
C LEU A 203 17.44 -1.55 3.53
N PRO A 204 18.33 -1.06 4.39
CA PRO A 204 19.16 0.16 4.26
C PRO A 204 20.52 -0.07 3.58
N LYS A 205 20.67 -1.10 2.75
CA LYS A 205 21.99 -1.54 2.21
C LYS A 205 22.44 -0.80 0.96
N ASP A 206 21.51 -0.28 0.12
CA ASP A 206 21.80 0.35 -1.18
C ASP A 206 21.82 1.91 -1.09
#